data_3720ea6be12e915fd69ec7488acfc7c9
#
_entry.id   3720ea6be12e915fd69ec7488acfc7c9
#
_cell.length_a   1.000
_cell.length_b   1.000
_cell.length_c   1.000
_cell.angle_alpha   90.00
_cell.angle_beta   90.00
_cell.angle_gamma   90.00
#
_symmetry.space_group_name_H-M   'P 1'
#
loop_
_entity.id
_entity.type
_entity.pdbx_description
1 polymer ?
#
loop_
_entity_poly.entity_id
_entity_poly.type
_entity_poly.pdbx_seq_one_letter_code
_entity_poly.pdbx_strand_id
1 'polypeptide(L)'
;ERLEAYDCGADDYLGVDDLSTELHGRLERIIINKIANDQLKVQLAQANEMAFIAMSDTSDLGVNIQFLLDVNNCDNLDELGMRLFQALKSYGINCSLQLRSQFSVKNMEANGMEKSLESKLLLEMKDQGRYVDFGHRSVMNYGAVSLLVKNMPIDDKKKYGAIKDNVFSLLQGADARIQSLDTLGILALEKNLVRSLTIKMKDMMSTVDISYQGVMRDIANIVEEMADNIEVSMHHLGMDERQEKSLNGIIELAISATSKTFNDGVKVDKILHEFLVYMDSLFKS
;
A
#
# COMPACT_ATOMS: atom_id res chain seq x y z
N GLU A 1 -5.94 60.17 -53.13
CA GLU A 1 -7.38 59.80 -52.93
C GLU A 1 -7.55 58.29 -52.78
N ARG A 2 -7.12 57.40 -53.74
CA ARG A 2 -7.31 55.93 -53.67
C ARG A 2 -6.55 55.28 -52.52
N LEU A 3 -5.26 55.70 -52.35
CA LEU A 3 -4.44 55.18 -51.23
C LEU A 3 -4.90 55.74 -49.90
N GLU A 4 -5.37 56.95 -49.82
CA GLU A 4 -5.94 57.57 -48.63
C GLU A 4 -7.21 56.85 -48.16
N ALA A 5 -8.07 56.42 -49.12
CA ALA A 5 -9.25 55.65 -48.80
C ALA A 5 -8.90 54.31 -48.15
N TYR A 6 -7.89 53.58 -48.64
CA TYR A 6 -7.40 52.34 -48.03
C TYR A 6 -6.74 52.59 -46.65
N ASP A 7 -5.98 53.67 -46.49
CA ASP A 7 -5.39 54.07 -45.23
C ASP A 7 -6.47 54.44 -44.18
N CYS A 8 -7.63 54.97 -44.64
CA CYS A 8 -8.78 55.21 -43.79
C CYS A 8 -9.65 53.94 -43.51
N GLY A 9 -9.26 52.78 -44.00
CA GLY A 9 -9.94 51.51 -43.72
C GLY A 9 -11.04 51.12 -44.73
N ALA A 10 -11.00 51.68 -45.93
CA ALA A 10 -11.94 51.23 -47.00
C ALA A 10 -11.50 49.86 -47.53
N ASP A 11 -12.45 48.94 -47.71
CA ASP A 11 -12.21 47.57 -48.23
C ASP A 11 -11.98 47.57 -49.75
N ASP A 12 -12.53 48.56 -50.51
CA ASP A 12 -12.26 48.79 -51.93
C ASP A 12 -12.62 50.25 -52.31
N TYR A 13 -12.17 50.69 -53.48
CA TYR A 13 -12.43 52.03 -54.07
C TYR A 13 -12.94 51.89 -55.47
N LEU A 14 -14.03 52.62 -55.79
CA LEU A 14 -14.65 52.67 -57.11
C LEU A 14 -14.75 54.08 -57.61
N GLY A 15 -14.28 54.38 -58.85
CA GLY A 15 -14.45 55.65 -59.50
C GLY A 15 -15.88 55.81 -59.98
N VAL A 16 -16.32 57.10 -60.03
CA VAL A 16 -17.70 57.46 -60.49
C VAL A 16 -17.96 57.00 -61.93
N ASP A 17 -16.96 56.93 -62.78
CA ASP A 17 -17.05 56.49 -64.18
C ASP A 17 -17.22 54.99 -64.36
N ASP A 18 -16.83 54.17 -63.33
CA ASP A 18 -16.87 52.72 -63.34
C ASP A 18 -18.15 52.13 -62.72
N LEU A 19 -19.02 52.98 -62.25
CA LEU A 19 -20.20 52.63 -61.40
C LEU A 19 -21.22 51.70 -62.08
N SER A 20 -21.31 51.67 -63.41
CA SER A 20 -22.40 50.95 -64.08
C SER A 20 -22.05 49.51 -64.49
N THR A 21 -20.76 49.21 -64.70
CA THR A 21 -20.35 47.94 -65.27
C THR A 21 -19.61 47.02 -64.28
N GLU A 22 -18.90 47.57 -63.28
CA GLU A 22 -18.06 46.76 -62.40
C GLU A 22 -18.56 46.71 -60.93
N LEU A 23 -19.50 47.59 -60.55
CA LEU A 23 -19.97 47.71 -59.14
C LEU A 23 -20.50 46.38 -58.59
N HIS A 24 -21.34 45.70 -59.36
CA HIS A 24 -21.96 44.44 -58.89
C HIS A 24 -20.93 43.36 -58.62
N GLY A 25 -20.03 43.12 -59.54
CA GLY A 25 -18.96 42.12 -59.41
C GLY A 25 -17.95 42.42 -58.31
N ARG A 26 -17.67 43.72 -58.02
CA ARG A 26 -16.80 44.12 -56.92
C ARG A 26 -17.46 43.98 -55.57
N LEU A 27 -18.73 44.38 -55.44
CA LEU A 27 -19.51 44.23 -54.23
C LEU A 27 -19.69 42.77 -53.86
N GLU A 28 -19.99 41.91 -54.82
CA GLU A 28 -20.12 40.47 -54.62
C GLU A 28 -18.82 39.87 -54.12
N ARG A 29 -17.67 40.27 -54.67
CA ARG A 29 -16.33 39.84 -54.26
C ARG A 29 -15.98 40.31 -52.86
N ILE A 30 -16.32 41.55 -52.51
CA ILE A 30 -16.11 42.11 -51.14
C ILE A 30 -16.94 41.37 -50.12
N ILE A 31 -18.21 41.10 -50.43
CA ILE A 31 -19.11 40.34 -49.54
C ILE A 31 -18.59 38.93 -49.32
N ILE A 32 -18.21 38.23 -50.40
CA ILE A 32 -17.63 36.89 -50.31
C ILE A 32 -16.36 36.90 -49.47
N ASN A 33 -15.42 37.83 -49.71
CA ASN A 33 -14.19 37.97 -48.93
C ASN A 33 -14.47 38.27 -47.45
N LYS A 34 -15.45 39.12 -47.16
CA LYS A 34 -15.84 39.42 -45.77
C LYS A 34 -16.41 38.21 -45.07
N ILE A 35 -17.30 37.48 -45.71
CA ILE A 35 -17.84 36.23 -45.16
C ILE A 35 -16.74 35.21 -44.94
N ALA A 36 -15.81 35.04 -45.90
CA ALA A 36 -14.68 34.15 -45.78
C ALA A 36 -13.75 34.55 -44.64
N ASN A 37 -13.44 35.84 -44.48
CA ASN A 37 -12.63 36.35 -43.37
C ASN A 37 -13.31 36.16 -42.00
N ASP A 38 -14.59 36.38 -41.89
CA ASP A 38 -15.33 36.18 -40.66
C ASP A 38 -15.38 34.70 -40.29
N GLN A 39 -15.58 33.81 -41.29
CA GLN A 39 -15.48 32.36 -41.08
C GLN A 39 -14.07 31.95 -40.64
N LEU A 40 -13.04 32.48 -41.24
CA LEU A 40 -11.64 32.20 -40.87
C LEU A 40 -11.33 32.66 -39.46
N LYS A 41 -11.84 33.81 -39.01
CA LYS A 41 -11.70 34.29 -37.63
C LYS A 41 -12.37 33.38 -36.63
N VAL A 42 -13.58 32.87 -36.95
CA VAL A 42 -14.29 31.91 -36.10
C VAL A 42 -13.53 30.57 -36.02
N GLN A 43 -13.04 30.08 -37.15
CA GLN A 43 -12.21 28.86 -37.18
C GLN A 43 -10.91 29.00 -36.42
N LEU A 44 -10.24 30.15 -36.54
CA LEU A 44 -9.01 30.44 -35.78
C LEU A 44 -9.27 30.49 -34.27
N ALA A 45 -10.36 31.14 -33.87
CA ALA A 45 -10.76 31.17 -32.45
C ALA A 45 -11.06 29.76 -31.90
N GLN A 46 -11.77 28.94 -32.68
CA GLN A 46 -12.05 27.54 -32.34
C GLN A 46 -10.77 26.69 -32.27
N ALA A 47 -9.85 26.86 -33.25
CA ALA A 47 -8.59 26.15 -33.25
C ALA A 47 -7.72 26.51 -32.04
N ASN A 48 -7.67 27.80 -31.67
CA ASN A 48 -6.95 28.26 -30.49
C ASN A 48 -7.58 27.74 -29.20
N GLU A 49 -8.90 27.69 -29.10
CA GLU A 49 -9.61 27.09 -27.96
C GLU A 49 -9.28 25.59 -27.82
N MET A 50 -9.34 24.85 -28.94
CA MET A 50 -8.98 23.43 -28.95
C MET A 50 -7.52 23.18 -28.58
N ALA A 51 -6.59 24.01 -29.08
CA ALA A 51 -5.18 23.92 -28.73
C ALA A 51 -4.96 24.19 -27.23
N PHE A 52 -5.64 25.18 -26.66
CA PHE A 52 -5.57 25.49 -25.23
C PHE A 52 -6.11 24.34 -24.38
N ILE A 53 -7.25 23.73 -24.75
CA ILE A 53 -7.81 22.57 -24.08
C ILE A 53 -6.81 21.39 -24.13
N ALA A 54 -6.26 21.07 -25.31
CA ALA A 54 -5.32 19.98 -25.46
C ALA A 54 -4.03 20.20 -24.65
N MET A 55 -3.54 21.44 -24.54
CA MET A 55 -2.40 21.77 -23.68
C MET A 55 -2.74 21.59 -22.19
N SER A 56 -3.93 21.99 -21.76
CA SER A 56 -4.41 21.81 -20.38
C SER A 56 -4.53 20.32 -20.04
N ASP A 57 -5.18 19.54 -20.89
CA ASP A 57 -5.36 18.10 -20.70
C ASP A 57 -4.01 17.36 -20.62
N THR A 58 -3.04 17.78 -21.45
CA THR A 58 -1.67 17.23 -21.42
C THR A 58 -0.94 17.58 -20.11
N SER A 59 -1.14 18.79 -19.60
CA SER A 59 -0.57 19.23 -18.32
C SER A 59 -1.16 18.44 -17.15
N ASP A 60 -2.47 18.26 -17.14
CA ASP A 60 -3.18 17.49 -16.11
C ASP A 60 -2.76 16.02 -16.11
N LEU A 61 -2.59 15.43 -17.28
CA LEU A 61 -2.03 14.08 -17.43
C LEU A 61 -0.60 14.00 -16.86
N GLY A 62 0.22 15.00 -17.12
CA GLY A 62 1.58 15.12 -16.56
C GLY A 62 1.58 15.11 -15.02
N VAL A 63 0.66 15.83 -14.39
CA VAL A 63 0.50 15.85 -12.93
C VAL A 63 0.12 14.46 -12.40
N ASN A 64 -0.82 13.78 -13.06
CA ASN A 64 -1.23 12.44 -12.67
C ASN A 64 -0.10 11.41 -12.79
N ILE A 65 0.64 11.44 -13.91
CA ILE A 65 1.80 10.56 -14.11
C ILE A 65 2.86 10.81 -13.03
N GLN A 66 3.19 12.08 -12.76
CA GLN A 66 4.17 12.42 -11.73
C GLN A 66 3.74 11.93 -10.34
N PHE A 67 2.47 12.11 -9.98
CA PHE A 67 1.93 11.58 -8.73
C PHE A 67 2.06 10.06 -8.66
N LEU A 68 1.71 9.33 -9.73
CA LEU A 68 1.79 7.85 -9.77
C LEU A 68 3.24 7.34 -9.65
N LEU A 69 4.21 8.10 -10.13
CA LEU A 69 5.64 7.78 -9.96
C LEU A 69 6.08 8.04 -8.51
N ASP A 70 5.65 9.15 -7.92
CA ASP A 70 6.07 9.57 -6.58
C ASP A 70 5.38 8.78 -5.47
N VAL A 71 4.15 8.30 -5.70
CA VAL A 71 3.33 7.62 -4.69
C VAL A 71 3.98 6.36 -4.14
N ASN A 72 4.77 5.66 -4.96
CA ASN A 72 5.48 4.45 -4.54
C ASN A 72 6.57 4.71 -3.49
N ASN A 73 7.04 5.94 -3.37
CA ASN A 73 8.08 6.35 -2.43
C ASN A 73 7.51 6.84 -1.09
N CYS A 74 6.19 6.84 -0.91
CA CYS A 74 5.55 7.26 0.34
C CYS A 74 5.55 6.11 1.34
N ASP A 75 6.23 6.24 2.47
CA ASP A 75 6.36 5.18 3.48
C ASP A 75 5.23 5.19 4.53
N ASN A 76 4.38 6.22 4.53
CA ASN A 76 3.27 6.38 5.47
C ASN A 76 2.13 7.21 4.87
N LEU A 77 0.98 7.22 5.59
CA LEU A 77 -0.22 7.95 5.15
C LEU A 77 -0.04 9.48 5.14
N ASP A 78 0.84 10.02 5.98
CA ASP A 78 1.10 11.45 6.03
C ASP A 78 1.81 11.91 4.75
N GLU A 79 2.86 11.21 4.34
CA GLU A 79 3.56 11.46 3.09
C GLU A 79 2.66 11.30 1.88
N LEU A 80 1.86 10.20 1.85
CA LEU A 80 0.89 9.95 0.79
C LEU A 80 -0.11 11.11 0.67
N GLY A 81 -0.68 11.56 1.79
CA GLY A 81 -1.61 12.68 1.82
C GLY A 81 -1.00 13.98 1.35
N MET A 82 0.22 14.29 1.77
CA MET A 82 0.94 15.49 1.34
C MET A 82 1.24 15.47 -0.17
N ARG A 83 1.66 14.33 -0.72
CA ARG A 83 1.86 14.15 -2.18
C ARG A 83 0.56 14.32 -2.95
N LEU A 84 -0.54 13.76 -2.43
CA LEU A 84 -1.85 13.92 -3.05
C LEU A 84 -2.29 15.39 -3.04
N PHE A 85 -2.11 16.14 -1.94
CA PHE A 85 -2.41 17.57 -1.89
C PHE A 85 -1.54 18.39 -2.86
N GLN A 86 -0.28 18.00 -3.05
CA GLN A 86 0.60 18.66 -4.01
C GLN A 86 0.06 18.50 -5.45
N ALA A 87 -0.39 17.30 -5.82
CA ALA A 87 -1.02 17.06 -7.12
C ALA A 87 -2.36 17.81 -7.23
N LEU A 88 -3.22 17.77 -6.21
CA LEU A 88 -4.51 18.45 -6.19
C LEU A 88 -4.41 19.98 -6.28
N LYS A 89 -3.33 20.55 -5.78
CA LYS A 89 -3.07 22.00 -5.88
C LYS A 89 -2.98 22.50 -7.33
N SER A 90 -2.49 21.67 -8.24
CA SER A 90 -2.37 21.99 -9.67
C SER A 90 -3.74 22.21 -10.32
N TYR A 91 -4.78 21.58 -9.82
CA TYR A 91 -6.15 21.76 -10.29
C TYR A 91 -6.86 22.98 -9.67
N GLY A 92 -6.21 23.69 -8.74
CA GLY A 92 -6.78 24.87 -8.07
C GLY A 92 -7.94 24.54 -7.14
N ILE A 93 -8.01 23.32 -6.61
CA ILE A 93 -9.08 22.88 -5.72
C ILE A 93 -8.65 22.93 -4.25
N ASN A 94 -9.62 23.32 -3.41
CA ASN A 94 -9.48 23.26 -1.95
C ASN A 94 -10.20 22.00 -1.44
N CYS A 95 -9.51 21.17 -0.68
CA CYS A 95 -10.04 19.88 -0.29
C CYS A 95 -9.64 19.46 1.11
N SER A 96 -10.44 18.55 1.68
CA SER A 96 -10.13 17.76 2.87
C SER A 96 -10.03 16.30 2.46
N LEU A 97 -9.10 15.56 3.05
CA LEU A 97 -8.75 14.20 2.68
C LEU A 97 -8.92 13.27 3.89
N GLN A 98 -9.45 12.08 3.65
CA GLN A 98 -9.44 10.97 4.58
C GLN A 98 -8.82 9.74 3.91
N LEU A 99 -7.76 9.19 4.53
CA LEU A 99 -7.08 7.97 4.15
C LEU A 99 -7.35 6.91 5.22
N ARG A 100 -7.82 5.74 4.82
CA ARG A 100 -8.19 4.62 5.71
C ARG A 100 -7.31 3.42 5.43
N SER A 101 -6.34 3.19 6.31
CA SER A 101 -5.56 1.96 6.35
C SER A 101 -6.21 0.97 7.32
N GLN A 102 -5.85 -0.30 7.25
CA GLN A 102 -6.25 -1.32 8.24
C GLN A 102 -5.69 -1.00 9.64
N PHE A 103 -4.62 -0.23 9.73
CA PHE A 103 -3.94 0.12 10.98
C PHE A 103 -4.36 1.47 11.54
N SER A 104 -4.81 2.40 10.69
CA SER A 104 -5.13 3.76 11.10
C SER A 104 -6.01 4.49 10.09
N VAL A 105 -6.73 5.49 10.58
CA VAL A 105 -7.45 6.46 9.74
C VAL A 105 -6.77 7.81 9.88
N LYS A 106 -6.41 8.43 8.76
CA LYS A 106 -5.78 9.74 8.72
C LYS A 106 -6.70 10.74 8.05
N ASN A 107 -7.03 11.83 8.77
CA ASN A 107 -7.77 12.97 8.26
C ASN A 107 -6.84 14.15 8.15
N MET A 108 -6.86 14.87 7.04
CA MET A 108 -5.97 16.02 6.86
C MET A 108 -6.48 17.02 5.84
N GLU A 109 -6.01 18.23 5.98
CA GLU A 109 -6.10 19.31 5.00
C GLU A 109 -4.73 19.63 4.40
N ALA A 110 -4.69 20.49 3.38
CA ALA A 110 -3.45 20.88 2.70
C ALA A 110 -2.37 21.46 3.64
N ASN A 111 -2.77 21.97 4.81
CA ASN A 111 -1.87 22.45 5.87
C ASN A 111 -1.48 21.38 6.90
N GLY A 112 -1.88 20.14 6.71
CA GLY A 112 -1.62 19.01 7.61
C GLY A 112 -2.52 18.95 8.85
N MET A 113 -3.42 19.92 9.05
CA MET A 113 -4.33 19.93 10.20
C MET A 113 -5.58 19.12 9.91
N GLU A 114 -6.22 18.63 10.97
CA GLU A 114 -7.51 17.94 10.89
C GLU A 114 -8.65 18.90 11.24
N LYS A 115 -9.76 18.83 10.49
CA LYS A 115 -11.02 19.48 10.81
C LYS A 115 -12.06 18.44 11.15
N SER A 116 -12.53 18.47 12.39
CA SER A 116 -13.43 17.44 12.93
C SER A 116 -14.77 17.32 12.18
N LEU A 117 -15.30 18.43 11.65
CA LEU A 117 -16.56 18.43 10.91
C LEU A 117 -16.40 17.72 9.56
N GLU A 118 -15.36 18.07 8.80
CA GLU A 118 -15.06 17.47 7.50
C GLU A 118 -14.67 16.00 7.64
N SER A 119 -13.93 15.66 8.69
CA SER A 119 -13.54 14.26 8.98
C SER A 119 -14.77 13.38 9.24
N LYS A 120 -15.75 13.87 10.02
CA LYS A 120 -17.02 13.16 10.26
C LYS A 120 -17.84 13.03 8.98
N LEU A 121 -17.95 14.10 8.20
CA LEU A 121 -18.67 14.09 6.92
C LEU A 121 -18.09 13.02 5.97
N LEU A 122 -16.75 12.98 5.82
CA LEU A 122 -16.09 12.00 4.96
C LEU A 122 -16.31 10.56 5.44
N LEU A 123 -16.32 10.34 6.75
CA LEU A 123 -16.60 9.03 7.32
C LEU A 123 -18.04 8.55 7.06
N GLU A 124 -19.02 9.46 7.18
CA GLU A 124 -20.44 9.15 6.93
C GLU A 124 -20.73 8.94 5.44
N MET A 125 -20.00 9.63 4.56
CA MET A 125 -20.24 9.59 3.11
C MET A 125 -19.39 8.56 2.36
N LYS A 126 -18.48 7.85 3.02
CA LYS A 126 -17.53 6.91 2.37
C LYS A 126 -18.20 5.82 1.53
N ASP A 127 -19.40 5.38 1.95
CA ASP A 127 -20.15 4.27 1.32
C ASP A 127 -21.32 4.77 0.45
N GLN A 128 -21.51 6.08 0.29
CA GLN A 128 -22.64 6.67 -0.43
C GLN A 128 -22.45 6.76 -1.96
N GLY A 129 -21.39 6.13 -2.47
CA GLY A 129 -21.09 6.09 -3.89
C GLY A 129 -19.84 6.85 -4.29
N ARG A 130 -19.50 6.75 -5.58
CA ARG A 130 -18.28 7.31 -6.16
C ARG A 130 -18.21 8.83 -6.07
N TYR A 131 -19.36 9.50 -6.29
CA TYR A 131 -19.50 10.94 -6.27
C TYR A 131 -20.77 11.33 -5.53
N VAL A 132 -20.65 12.26 -4.60
CA VAL A 132 -21.79 12.87 -3.90
C VAL A 132 -21.64 14.38 -4.01
N ASP A 133 -22.51 15.01 -4.83
CA ASP A 133 -22.44 16.43 -5.15
C ASP A 133 -23.48 17.20 -4.33
N PHE A 134 -23.05 18.32 -3.71
CA PHE A 134 -23.94 19.22 -2.96
C PHE A 134 -23.49 20.67 -3.09
N GLY A 135 -24.12 21.40 -4.04
CA GLY A 135 -23.73 22.75 -4.40
C GLY A 135 -22.30 22.78 -4.95
N HIS A 136 -21.48 23.74 -4.50
CA HIS A 136 -20.08 23.85 -4.91
C HIS A 136 -19.14 22.82 -4.27
N ARG A 137 -19.66 21.84 -3.55
CA ARG A 137 -18.88 20.79 -2.88
C ARG A 137 -19.17 19.44 -3.50
N SER A 138 -18.16 18.60 -3.55
CA SER A 138 -18.27 17.23 -4.03
C SER A 138 -17.43 16.31 -3.15
N VAL A 139 -18.02 15.21 -2.68
CA VAL A 139 -17.28 14.12 -2.07
C VAL A 139 -16.98 13.10 -3.16
N MET A 140 -15.73 12.69 -3.23
CA MET A 140 -15.25 11.67 -4.15
C MET A 140 -14.68 10.52 -3.34
N ASN A 141 -15.19 9.30 -3.58
CA ASN A 141 -14.78 8.10 -2.85
C ASN A 141 -14.16 7.09 -3.80
N TYR A 142 -13.03 6.52 -3.39
CA TYR A 142 -12.45 5.35 -4.04
C TYR A 142 -11.71 4.49 -3.01
N GLY A 143 -12.18 3.25 -2.81
CA GLY A 143 -11.57 2.29 -1.88
C GLY A 143 -11.35 2.89 -0.48
N ALA A 144 -10.10 2.95 -0.07
CA ALA A 144 -9.69 3.50 1.23
C ALA A 144 -9.54 5.03 1.26
N VAL A 145 -9.85 5.74 0.16
CA VAL A 145 -9.66 7.19 0.04
C VAL A 145 -10.99 7.90 -0.13
N SER A 146 -11.20 8.97 0.65
CA SER A 146 -12.31 9.90 0.48
C SER A 146 -11.79 11.34 0.45
N LEU A 147 -12.25 12.10 -0.54
CA LEU A 147 -11.86 13.49 -0.77
C LEU A 147 -13.09 14.38 -0.80
N LEU A 148 -13.13 15.42 0.03
CA LEU A 148 -14.10 16.50 -0.04
C LEU A 148 -13.49 17.68 -0.80
N VAL A 149 -13.94 17.95 -2.00
CA VAL A 149 -13.63 19.17 -2.74
C VAL A 149 -14.61 20.26 -2.34
N LYS A 150 -14.11 21.44 -1.97
CA LYS A 150 -14.92 22.55 -1.38
C LYS A 150 -15.32 23.61 -2.40
N ASN A 151 -14.65 23.67 -3.57
CA ASN A 151 -14.76 24.72 -4.57
C ASN A 151 -14.86 24.17 -6.00
N MET A 152 -15.78 23.24 -6.24
CA MET A 152 -16.03 22.71 -7.59
C MET A 152 -16.53 23.82 -8.52
N PRO A 153 -15.98 23.93 -9.76
CA PRO A 153 -16.40 24.94 -10.74
C PRO A 153 -17.70 24.52 -11.44
N ILE A 154 -18.84 24.77 -10.80
CA ILE A 154 -20.17 24.34 -11.31
C ILE A 154 -20.54 25.06 -12.62
N ASP A 155 -20.08 26.30 -12.78
CA ASP A 155 -20.39 27.14 -13.93
C ASP A 155 -19.64 26.67 -15.20
N ASP A 156 -18.51 25.97 -15.05
CA ASP A 156 -17.72 25.41 -16.13
C ASP A 156 -17.85 23.89 -16.18
N LYS A 157 -18.79 23.39 -16.95
CA LYS A 157 -19.05 21.96 -17.09
C LYS A 157 -17.88 21.15 -17.62
N LYS A 158 -17.04 21.76 -18.51
CA LYS A 158 -15.85 21.06 -19.05
C LYS A 158 -14.82 20.89 -17.96
N LYS A 159 -14.45 21.98 -17.27
CA LYS A 159 -13.50 21.94 -16.15
C LYS A 159 -14.00 21.06 -15.00
N TYR A 160 -15.31 21.09 -14.71
CA TYR A 160 -15.94 20.25 -13.71
C TYR A 160 -15.74 18.76 -14.02
N GLY A 161 -15.98 18.33 -15.26
CA GLY A 161 -15.77 16.95 -15.71
C GLY A 161 -14.30 16.54 -15.65
N ALA A 162 -13.41 17.38 -16.21
CA ALA A 162 -11.97 17.14 -16.21
C ALA A 162 -11.39 16.96 -14.79
N ILE A 163 -11.80 17.82 -13.84
CA ILE A 163 -11.40 17.68 -12.43
C ILE A 163 -11.85 16.33 -11.87
N LYS A 164 -13.10 15.90 -12.11
CA LYS A 164 -13.60 14.62 -11.61
C LYS A 164 -12.79 13.45 -12.13
N ASP A 165 -12.48 13.42 -13.42
CA ASP A 165 -11.77 12.32 -14.05
C ASP A 165 -10.29 12.28 -13.61
N ASN A 166 -9.62 13.43 -13.59
CA ASN A 166 -8.22 13.53 -13.19
C ASN A 166 -8.02 13.22 -11.70
N VAL A 167 -8.83 13.82 -10.84
CA VAL A 167 -8.79 13.57 -9.39
C VAL A 167 -9.08 12.13 -9.07
N PHE A 168 -10.04 11.51 -9.78
CA PHE A 168 -10.35 10.11 -9.56
C PHE A 168 -9.15 9.18 -9.85
N SER A 169 -8.38 9.48 -10.88
CA SER A 169 -7.14 8.75 -11.18
C SER A 169 -6.10 8.86 -10.06
N LEU A 170 -6.01 10.06 -9.44
CA LEU A 170 -5.16 10.24 -8.25
C LEU A 170 -5.64 9.43 -7.05
N LEU A 171 -6.97 9.38 -6.80
CA LEU A 171 -7.53 8.58 -5.70
C LEU A 171 -7.27 7.08 -5.91
N GLN A 172 -7.33 6.59 -7.15
CA GLN A 172 -6.99 5.20 -7.49
C GLN A 172 -5.53 4.88 -7.14
N GLY A 173 -4.60 5.76 -7.53
CA GLY A 173 -3.18 5.61 -7.19
C GLY A 173 -2.93 5.64 -5.69
N ALA A 174 -3.61 6.54 -4.96
CA ALA A 174 -3.50 6.63 -3.51
C ALA A 174 -4.05 5.38 -2.81
N ASP A 175 -5.20 4.86 -3.25
CA ASP A 175 -5.78 3.61 -2.73
C ASP A 175 -4.84 2.43 -2.93
N ALA A 176 -4.29 2.27 -4.13
CA ALA A 176 -3.31 1.22 -4.42
C ALA A 176 -2.08 1.28 -3.49
N ARG A 177 -1.61 2.50 -3.17
CA ARG A 177 -0.50 2.65 -2.22
C ARG A 177 -0.91 2.31 -0.79
N ILE A 178 -2.10 2.69 -0.34
CA ILE A 178 -2.62 2.30 0.98
C ILE A 178 -2.65 0.77 1.12
N GLN A 179 -3.19 0.07 0.12
CA GLN A 179 -3.22 -1.40 0.10
C GLN A 179 -1.81 -2.01 0.16
N SER A 180 -0.85 -1.41 -0.55
CA SER A 180 0.55 -1.83 -0.49
C SER A 180 1.15 -1.62 0.90
N LEU A 181 0.93 -0.46 1.53
CA LEU A 181 1.40 -0.16 2.89
C LEU A 181 0.76 -1.11 3.93
N ASP A 182 -0.53 -1.40 3.79
CA ASP A 182 -1.24 -2.35 4.65
C ASP A 182 -0.65 -3.77 4.51
N THR A 183 -0.38 -4.21 3.29
CA THR A 183 0.25 -5.51 3.03
C THR A 183 1.64 -5.60 3.66
N LEU A 184 2.46 -4.54 3.53
CA LEU A 184 3.78 -4.47 4.17
C LEU A 184 3.67 -4.49 5.70
N GLY A 185 2.70 -3.78 6.26
CA GLY A 185 2.41 -3.78 7.70
C GLY A 185 2.01 -5.16 8.21
N ILE A 186 1.11 -5.86 7.51
CA ILE A 186 0.70 -7.23 7.86
C ILE A 186 1.91 -8.17 7.80
N LEU A 187 2.71 -8.11 6.73
CA LEU A 187 3.90 -8.95 6.59
C LEU A 187 4.92 -8.72 7.72
N ALA A 188 5.09 -7.47 8.15
CA ALA A 188 5.95 -7.14 9.28
C ALA A 188 5.43 -7.73 10.60
N LEU A 189 4.11 -7.70 10.83
CA LEU A 189 3.47 -8.33 11.99
C LEU A 189 3.62 -9.85 11.97
N GLU A 190 3.38 -10.49 10.83
CA GLU A 190 3.55 -11.93 10.66
C GLU A 190 5.00 -12.36 10.92
N LYS A 191 5.97 -11.63 10.37
CA LYS A 191 7.40 -11.88 10.62
C LYS A 191 7.73 -11.80 12.11
N ASN A 192 7.23 -10.80 12.81
CA ASN A 192 7.44 -10.65 14.26
C ASN A 192 6.78 -11.77 15.07
N LEU A 193 5.58 -12.19 14.67
CA LEU A 193 4.87 -13.32 15.30
C LEU A 193 5.66 -14.62 15.14
N VAL A 194 6.09 -14.95 13.92
CA VAL A 194 6.90 -16.14 13.63
C VAL A 194 8.18 -16.12 14.47
N ARG A 195 8.86 -14.97 14.52
CA ARG A 195 10.08 -14.81 15.35
C ARG A 195 9.81 -15.06 16.83
N SER A 196 8.73 -14.52 17.37
CA SER A 196 8.32 -14.73 18.76
C SER A 196 8.01 -16.20 19.08
N LEU A 197 7.26 -16.86 18.17
CA LEU A 197 6.95 -18.28 18.29
C LEU A 197 8.22 -19.14 18.28
N THR A 198 9.17 -18.83 17.42
CA THR A 198 10.44 -19.55 17.35
C THR A 198 11.25 -19.42 18.63
N ILE A 199 11.34 -18.23 19.22
CA ILE A 199 12.04 -18.02 20.48
C ILE A 199 11.37 -18.88 21.58
N LYS A 200 10.03 -18.82 21.71
CA LYS A 200 9.31 -19.64 22.69
C LYS A 200 9.51 -21.14 22.48
N MET A 201 9.50 -21.58 21.24
CA MET A 201 9.72 -22.98 20.88
C MET A 201 11.12 -23.45 21.28
N LYS A 202 12.15 -22.59 21.06
CA LYS A 202 13.52 -22.83 21.49
C LYS A 202 13.63 -22.98 23.02
N ASP A 203 13.00 -22.09 23.77
CA ASP A 203 12.97 -22.12 25.24
C ASP A 203 12.29 -23.39 25.75
N MET A 204 11.16 -23.77 25.15
CA MET A 204 10.45 -25.00 25.50
C MET A 204 11.31 -26.24 25.22
N MET A 205 11.95 -26.31 24.06
CA MET A 205 12.83 -27.42 23.71
C MET A 205 14.02 -27.56 24.67
N SER A 206 14.66 -26.44 25.02
CA SER A 206 15.73 -26.43 26.03
C SER A 206 15.24 -26.93 27.38
N THR A 207 14.02 -26.57 27.79
CA THR A 207 13.41 -27.06 29.05
C THR A 207 13.15 -28.56 29.00
N VAL A 208 12.63 -29.06 27.85
CA VAL A 208 12.39 -30.51 27.64
C VAL A 208 13.70 -31.27 27.69
N ASP A 209 14.75 -30.77 27.05
CA ASP A 209 16.08 -31.40 27.04
C ASP A 209 16.66 -31.54 28.46
N ILE A 210 16.69 -30.45 29.22
CA ILE A 210 17.16 -30.45 30.61
C ILE A 210 16.34 -31.44 31.48
N SER A 211 15.02 -31.41 31.31
CA SER A 211 14.14 -32.34 32.09
C SER A 211 14.38 -33.79 31.72
N TYR A 212 14.55 -34.07 30.42
CA TYR A 212 14.82 -35.41 29.92
C TYR A 212 16.14 -35.96 30.45
N GLN A 213 17.23 -35.17 30.38
CA GLN A 213 18.52 -35.52 30.95
C GLN A 213 18.46 -35.77 32.46
N GLY A 214 17.67 -34.97 33.18
CA GLY A 214 17.38 -35.16 34.59
C GLY A 214 16.75 -36.52 34.89
N VAL A 215 15.62 -36.80 34.19
CA VAL A 215 14.91 -38.11 34.35
C VAL A 215 15.81 -39.30 34.03
N MET A 216 16.60 -39.24 32.96
CA MET A 216 17.51 -40.31 32.60
C MET A 216 18.59 -40.56 33.68
N ARG A 217 19.12 -39.50 34.26
CA ARG A 217 20.08 -39.55 35.35
C ARG A 217 19.43 -40.20 36.61
N ASP A 218 18.24 -39.78 36.97
CA ASP A 218 17.53 -40.30 38.12
C ASP A 218 17.21 -41.81 37.97
N ILE A 219 16.81 -42.23 36.75
CA ILE A 219 16.59 -43.65 36.45
C ILE A 219 17.90 -44.45 36.62
N ALA A 220 19.03 -43.95 36.12
CA ALA A 220 20.31 -44.61 36.28
C ALA A 220 20.69 -44.75 37.75
N ASN A 221 20.57 -43.68 38.53
CA ASN A 221 20.86 -43.70 39.98
C ASN A 221 19.95 -44.69 40.75
N ILE A 222 18.66 -44.73 40.42
CA ILE A 222 17.71 -45.66 41.05
C ILE A 222 18.13 -47.11 40.77
N VAL A 223 18.53 -47.43 39.54
CA VAL A 223 18.95 -48.80 39.18
C VAL A 223 20.26 -49.18 39.88
N GLU A 224 21.23 -48.27 39.99
CA GLU A 224 22.46 -48.49 40.76
C GLU A 224 22.14 -48.71 42.23
N GLU A 225 21.33 -47.86 42.86
CA GLU A 225 20.95 -48.02 44.28
C GLU A 225 20.19 -49.31 44.52
N MET A 226 19.32 -49.72 43.58
CA MET A 226 18.66 -51.04 43.66
C MET A 226 19.66 -52.18 43.56
N ALA A 227 20.67 -52.10 42.69
CA ALA A 227 21.70 -53.13 42.55
C ALA A 227 22.50 -53.26 43.84
N ASP A 228 22.98 -52.15 44.41
CA ASP A 228 23.71 -52.13 45.67
C ASP A 228 22.87 -52.73 46.84
N ASN A 229 21.61 -52.34 46.95
CA ASN A 229 20.70 -52.82 48.00
C ASN A 229 20.42 -54.34 47.86
N ILE A 230 20.35 -54.85 46.66
CA ILE A 230 20.17 -56.30 46.42
C ILE A 230 21.45 -57.01 46.80
N GLU A 231 22.64 -56.52 46.42
CA GLU A 231 23.92 -57.10 46.76
C GLU A 231 24.13 -57.22 48.29
N VAL A 232 23.82 -56.11 49.03
CA VAL A 232 23.88 -56.13 50.50
C VAL A 232 22.88 -57.16 51.08
N SER A 233 21.64 -57.25 50.51
CA SER A 233 20.64 -58.21 50.98
C SER A 233 21.01 -59.63 50.71
N MET A 234 21.71 -59.94 49.62
CA MET A 234 22.21 -61.26 49.28
C MET A 234 23.21 -61.78 50.35
N HIS A 235 24.09 -60.91 50.82
CA HIS A 235 25.04 -61.25 51.88
C HIS A 235 24.37 -61.57 53.24
N HIS A 236 23.23 -60.92 53.51
CA HIS A 236 22.47 -61.16 54.76
C HIS A 236 21.56 -62.40 54.72
N LEU A 237 21.11 -62.81 53.54
CA LEU A 237 20.18 -63.88 53.37
C LEU A 237 20.81 -65.28 53.33
N GLY A 238 22.17 -65.40 53.27
CA GLY A 238 22.86 -66.69 53.25
C GLY A 238 22.45 -67.57 52.04
N MET A 239 22.38 -66.99 50.88
CA MET A 239 21.99 -67.62 49.62
C MET A 239 23.00 -68.68 49.17
N ASP A 240 22.54 -69.66 48.40
CA ASP A 240 23.46 -70.57 47.71
C ASP A 240 24.06 -69.94 46.44
N GLU A 241 25.18 -70.48 46.00
CA GLU A 241 25.95 -69.95 44.86
C GLU A 241 25.14 -69.86 43.55
N ARG A 242 24.10 -70.72 43.40
CA ARG A 242 23.20 -70.69 42.21
C ARG A 242 22.24 -69.51 42.27
N GLN A 243 21.69 -69.25 43.48
CA GLN A 243 20.79 -68.15 43.74
C GLN A 243 21.52 -66.79 43.57
N GLU A 244 22.72 -66.62 44.12
CA GLU A 244 23.57 -65.45 43.94
C GLU A 244 23.85 -65.21 42.47
N LYS A 245 24.28 -66.27 41.73
CA LYS A 245 24.55 -66.11 40.30
C LYS A 245 23.32 -65.74 39.46
N SER A 246 22.15 -66.28 39.82
CA SER A 246 20.90 -65.92 39.14
C SER A 246 20.50 -64.49 39.39
N LEU A 247 20.62 -63.98 40.61
CA LEU A 247 20.28 -62.64 41.00
C LEU A 247 21.24 -61.60 40.41
N ASN A 248 22.57 -61.89 40.44
CA ASN A 248 23.56 -61.07 39.78
C ASN A 248 23.31 -60.96 38.27
N GLY A 249 22.89 -62.04 37.61
CA GLY A 249 22.53 -61.99 36.20
C GLY A 249 21.32 -61.09 35.92
N ILE A 250 20.34 -61.03 36.84
CA ILE A 250 19.21 -60.09 36.73
C ILE A 250 19.65 -58.64 36.88
N ILE A 251 20.53 -58.36 37.85
CA ILE A 251 21.10 -57.02 38.10
C ILE A 251 21.88 -56.56 36.87
N GLU A 252 22.77 -57.39 36.33
CA GLU A 252 23.55 -57.07 35.13
C GLU A 252 22.67 -56.76 33.92
N LEU A 253 21.59 -57.51 33.74
CA LEU A 253 20.58 -57.27 32.71
C LEU A 253 19.89 -55.93 32.91
N ALA A 254 19.50 -55.58 34.14
CA ALA A 254 18.86 -54.31 34.45
C ALA A 254 19.77 -53.14 34.19
N ILE A 255 21.01 -53.20 34.62
CA ILE A 255 22.04 -52.16 34.36
C ILE A 255 22.31 -52.01 32.85
N SER A 256 22.47 -53.13 32.13
CA SER A 256 22.65 -53.12 30.68
C SER A 256 21.46 -52.52 29.93
N ALA A 257 20.24 -52.86 30.31
CA ALA A 257 19.02 -52.29 29.73
C ALA A 257 18.93 -50.79 30.00
N THR A 258 19.25 -50.34 31.22
CA THR A 258 19.26 -48.91 31.58
C THR A 258 20.32 -48.14 30.79
N SER A 259 21.55 -48.66 30.67
CA SER A 259 22.61 -48.07 29.87
C SER A 259 22.23 -47.96 28.38
N LYS A 260 21.53 -48.97 27.84
CA LYS A 260 21.04 -48.96 26.48
C LYS A 260 19.99 -47.83 26.30
N THR A 261 19.02 -47.73 27.23
CA THR A 261 18.01 -46.67 27.21
C THR A 261 18.64 -45.26 27.32
N PHE A 262 19.65 -45.12 28.16
CA PHE A 262 20.41 -43.87 28.26
C PHE A 262 21.10 -43.49 26.93
N ASN A 263 21.76 -44.46 26.27
CA ASN A 263 22.39 -44.22 24.96
C ASN A 263 21.39 -43.91 23.85
N ASP A 264 20.17 -44.49 23.89
CA ASP A 264 19.10 -44.11 22.96
C ASP A 264 18.60 -42.69 23.27
N GLY A 265 18.59 -42.29 24.54
CA GLY A 265 18.29 -40.91 24.95
C GLY A 265 19.27 -39.87 24.40
N VAL A 266 20.57 -40.17 24.38
CA VAL A 266 21.59 -39.30 23.78
C VAL A 266 21.33 -39.07 22.29
N LYS A 267 20.74 -40.00 21.58
CA LYS A 267 20.35 -39.79 20.17
C LYS A 267 19.20 -38.79 20.04
N VAL A 268 18.26 -38.77 20.96
CA VAL A 268 17.16 -37.80 21.01
C VAL A 268 17.71 -36.41 21.26
N ASP A 269 18.64 -36.27 22.20
CA ASP A 269 19.35 -35.02 22.48
C ASP A 269 20.03 -34.46 21.23
N LYS A 270 20.72 -35.28 20.48
CA LYS A 270 21.36 -34.90 19.22
C LYS A 270 20.35 -34.37 18.19
N ILE A 271 19.20 -35.04 18.03
CA ILE A 271 18.14 -34.61 17.11
C ILE A 271 17.57 -33.26 17.54
N LEU A 272 17.34 -33.05 18.84
CA LEU A 272 16.87 -31.78 19.39
C LEU A 272 17.88 -30.66 19.13
N HIS A 273 19.16 -30.93 19.33
CA HIS A 273 20.22 -29.95 19.06
C HIS A 273 20.32 -29.59 17.57
N GLU A 274 20.26 -30.58 16.67
CA GLU A 274 20.27 -30.36 15.22
C GLU A 274 19.05 -29.51 14.79
N PHE A 275 17.89 -29.76 15.37
CA PHE A 275 16.68 -28.97 15.12
C PHE A 275 16.82 -27.51 15.58
N LEU A 276 17.39 -27.27 16.77
CA LEU A 276 17.65 -25.91 17.26
C LEU A 276 18.62 -25.15 16.36
N VAL A 277 19.69 -25.81 15.89
CA VAL A 277 20.64 -25.23 14.93
C VAL A 277 19.96 -24.90 13.60
N TYR A 278 19.09 -25.77 13.10
CA TYR A 278 18.33 -25.51 11.89
C TYR A 278 17.40 -24.30 12.04
N MET A 279 16.69 -24.21 13.16
CA MET A 279 15.84 -23.06 13.48
C MET A 279 16.63 -21.74 13.52
N ASP A 280 17.82 -21.74 14.14
CA ASP A 280 18.70 -20.56 14.16
C ASP A 280 19.18 -20.15 12.75
N SER A 281 19.35 -21.10 11.83
CA SER A 281 19.76 -20.82 10.45
C SER A 281 18.68 -20.14 9.63
N LEU A 282 17.39 -20.47 9.87
CA LEU A 282 16.26 -19.88 9.16
C LEU A 282 16.06 -18.38 9.46
N PHE A 283 16.59 -17.89 10.59
CA PHE A 283 16.48 -16.48 10.99
C PHE A 283 17.72 -15.63 10.69
N LYS A 284 18.78 -16.24 10.18
CA LYS A 284 19.98 -15.51 9.75
C LYS A 284 19.99 -15.17 8.26
N SER A 285 19.06 -15.76 7.50
CA SER A 285 18.79 -15.45 6.10
C SER A 285 17.67 -14.39 5.99
#